data_86aee329b99c43bbada978712230697f
#
_entry.id   86aee329b99c43bbada978712230697f
#
_cell.length_a   1.000
_cell.length_b   1.000
_cell.length_c   1.000
_cell.angle_alpha   90.00
_cell.angle_beta   90.00
_cell.angle_gamma   90.00
#
_symmetry.space_group_name_H-M   'P 1'
#
loop_
_entity.id
_entity.type
_entity.pdbx_description
1 polymer ?
#
loop_
_entity_poly.entity_id
_entity_poly.type
_entity_poly.pdbx_seq_one_letter_code
_entity_poly.pdbx_strand_id
1 'polypeptide(L)'
;MMNAPREVRAPRGTELNAKSWQTEAPLRMLMNNLDPEVAERPEDLVVYGGTGRAARSWEAFDAIVETLKDLEDDETLLVQSGKPVGVWRTNPWAPRVLIANSNLVGDWATWPEFRKLEAEGLIMYGQMTAGSWIYIATQGILQGTFETFAAIARKRFGGTLAGTLTLTGGCGGLGGAQALGGHP
;
A
#
# COMPACT_ATOMS: atom_id res chain seq x y z
N MET A 1 -10.97 11.40 -27.89
CA MET A 1 -11.73 11.79 -26.69
C MET A 1 -10.87 11.38 -25.51
N MET A 2 -10.33 12.30 -24.72
CA MET A 2 -9.71 11.96 -23.46
C MET A 2 -10.83 11.46 -22.53
N ASN A 3 -10.77 10.20 -22.14
CA ASN A 3 -11.65 9.70 -21.09
C ASN A 3 -11.38 10.53 -19.82
N ALA A 4 -12.45 10.93 -19.13
CA ALA A 4 -12.31 11.58 -17.82
C ALA A 4 -11.44 10.67 -16.91
N PRO A 5 -10.57 11.24 -16.09
CA PRO A 5 -9.74 10.46 -15.19
C PRO A 5 -10.67 9.58 -14.31
N ARG A 6 -10.34 8.30 -14.22
CA ARG A 6 -11.09 7.34 -13.44
C ARG A 6 -10.87 7.64 -11.95
N GLU A 7 -11.93 7.93 -11.23
CA GLU A 7 -11.89 8.12 -9.78
C GLU A 7 -12.22 6.80 -9.07
N VAL A 8 -11.40 6.41 -8.11
CA VAL A 8 -11.59 5.22 -7.28
C VAL A 8 -11.85 5.67 -5.85
N ARG A 9 -12.93 5.17 -5.24
CA ARG A 9 -13.19 5.35 -3.80
C ARG A 9 -13.60 4.02 -3.18
N ALA A 10 -13.05 3.71 -2.02
CA ALA A 10 -13.43 2.53 -1.28
C ALA A 10 -14.87 2.65 -0.77
N PRO A 11 -15.66 1.57 -0.80
CA PRO A 11 -16.98 1.53 -0.17
C PRO A 11 -16.87 1.85 1.34
N ARG A 12 -17.85 2.58 1.85
CA ARG A 12 -17.94 2.97 3.27
C ARG A 12 -19.14 2.27 3.94
N GLY A 13 -19.11 2.21 5.27
CA GLY A 13 -20.20 1.62 6.06
C GLY A 13 -20.10 0.10 6.16
N THR A 14 -21.20 -0.54 6.52
CA THR A 14 -21.27 -1.95 6.91
C THR A 14 -21.82 -2.87 5.82
N GLU A 15 -22.18 -2.34 4.66
CA GLU A 15 -22.61 -3.14 3.52
C GLU A 15 -21.40 -3.77 2.83
N LEU A 16 -21.49 -5.07 2.57
CA LEU A 16 -20.45 -5.82 1.87
C LEU A 16 -20.64 -5.71 0.35
N ASN A 17 -19.52 -5.53 -0.35
CA ASN A 17 -19.42 -5.62 -1.80
C ASN A 17 -18.78 -6.95 -2.23
N ALA A 18 -18.15 -7.63 -1.30
CA ALA A 18 -17.60 -8.98 -1.42
C ALA A 18 -18.40 -9.98 -0.58
N LYS A 19 -18.07 -11.27 -0.65
CA LYS A 19 -18.84 -12.33 0.03
C LYS A 19 -18.65 -12.34 1.54
N SER A 20 -17.53 -11.82 2.05
CA SER A 20 -17.23 -11.79 3.48
C SER A 20 -16.40 -10.57 3.86
N TRP A 21 -16.29 -10.29 5.17
CA TRP A 21 -15.39 -9.25 5.67
C TRP A 21 -13.92 -9.54 5.38
N GLN A 22 -13.53 -10.80 5.31
CA GLN A 22 -12.18 -11.24 5.01
C GLN A 22 -11.76 -10.90 3.57
N THR A 23 -12.71 -10.89 2.63
CA THR A 23 -12.49 -10.50 1.23
C THR A 23 -12.82 -9.02 0.99
N GLU A 24 -13.77 -8.44 1.72
CA GLU A 24 -14.08 -7.01 1.66
C GLU A 24 -12.91 -6.14 2.15
N ALA A 25 -12.21 -6.55 3.20
CA ALA A 25 -11.10 -5.77 3.75
C ALA A 25 -10.00 -5.49 2.72
N PRO A 26 -9.38 -6.50 2.04
CA PRO A 26 -8.40 -6.24 1.00
C PRO A 26 -8.97 -5.48 -0.20
N LEU A 27 -10.24 -5.67 -0.54
CA LEU A 27 -10.92 -4.90 -1.58
C LEU A 27 -10.93 -3.40 -1.24
N ARG A 28 -11.37 -3.05 -0.04
CA ARG A 28 -11.39 -1.65 0.43
C ARG A 28 -9.98 -1.07 0.56
N MET A 29 -9.03 -1.86 1.03
CA MET A 29 -7.63 -1.43 1.16
C MET A 29 -7.02 -1.09 -0.19
N LEU A 30 -7.21 -1.93 -1.21
CA LEU A 30 -6.75 -1.66 -2.57
C LEU A 30 -7.38 -0.36 -3.12
N MET A 31 -8.70 -0.23 -3.00
CA MET A 31 -9.42 0.95 -3.50
C MET A 31 -9.03 2.22 -2.73
N ASN A 32 -8.87 2.13 -1.42
CA ASN A 32 -8.47 3.28 -0.59
C ASN A 32 -7.05 3.77 -0.92
N ASN A 33 -6.15 2.89 -1.34
CA ASN A 33 -4.82 3.29 -1.80
C ASN A 33 -4.85 4.19 -3.04
N LEU A 34 -5.93 4.15 -3.81
CA LEU A 34 -6.13 4.94 -5.04
C LEU A 34 -7.17 6.05 -4.89
N ASP A 35 -7.70 6.26 -3.67
CA ASP A 35 -8.56 7.41 -3.38
C ASP A 35 -7.80 8.70 -3.70
N PRO A 36 -8.40 9.67 -4.42
CA PRO A 36 -7.76 10.95 -4.75
C PRO A 36 -7.25 11.75 -3.55
N GLU A 37 -7.80 11.51 -2.35
CA GLU A 37 -7.33 12.14 -1.11
C GLU A 37 -6.12 11.41 -0.50
N VAL A 38 -5.75 10.24 -1.03
CA VAL A 38 -4.67 9.38 -0.53
C VAL A 38 -3.53 9.24 -1.52
N ALA A 39 -3.84 8.94 -2.79
CA ALA A 39 -2.85 8.66 -3.83
C ALA A 39 -2.19 9.92 -4.38
N GLU A 40 -0.91 9.81 -4.68
CA GLU A 40 -0.12 10.89 -5.31
C GLU A 40 -0.55 11.13 -6.76
N ARG A 41 -0.77 10.07 -7.54
CA ARG A 41 -1.28 10.11 -8.92
C ARG A 41 -2.19 8.89 -9.17
N PRO A 42 -3.45 8.96 -8.74
CA PRO A 42 -4.38 7.83 -8.87
C PRO A 42 -4.63 7.43 -10.32
N GLU A 43 -4.59 8.36 -11.27
CA GLU A 43 -4.74 8.10 -12.70
C GLU A 43 -3.67 7.16 -13.26
N ASP A 44 -2.46 7.17 -12.68
CA ASP A 44 -1.32 6.31 -13.01
C ASP A 44 -1.20 5.09 -12.09
N LEU A 45 -2.18 4.86 -11.21
CA LEU A 45 -2.16 3.84 -10.15
C LEU A 45 -1.04 4.06 -9.11
N VAL A 46 -0.46 5.25 -9.04
CA VAL A 46 0.64 5.60 -8.14
C VAL A 46 0.11 6.09 -6.81
N VAL A 47 0.42 5.34 -5.76
CA VAL A 47 0.01 5.64 -4.38
C VAL A 47 0.92 6.67 -3.76
N TYR A 48 2.25 6.44 -3.77
CA TYR A 48 3.24 7.36 -3.23
C TYR A 48 4.64 7.12 -3.80
N GLY A 49 5.57 8.03 -3.49
CA GLY A 49 6.99 7.90 -3.83
C GLY A 49 7.31 8.00 -5.31
N GLY A 50 6.44 8.63 -6.08
CA GLY A 50 6.60 8.91 -7.50
C GLY A 50 6.33 7.73 -8.42
N THR A 51 6.59 6.49 -8.00
CA THR A 51 6.47 5.28 -8.83
C THR A 51 5.86 4.08 -8.12
N GLY A 52 5.51 4.18 -6.83
CA GLY A 52 4.94 3.09 -6.05
C GLY A 52 3.47 2.84 -6.40
N ARG A 53 3.19 1.76 -7.13
CA ARG A 53 1.85 1.43 -7.65
C ARG A 53 1.09 0.44 -6.79
N ALA A 54 -0.24 0.56 -6.79
CA ALA A 54 -1.15 -0.39 -6.16
C ALA A 54 -1.50 -1.57 -7.07
N ALA A 55 -1.51 -1.38 -8.38
CA ALA A 55 -1.74 -2.41 -9.39
C ALA A 55 -0.88 -2.14 -10.63
N ARG A 56 -0.62 -3.16 -11.45
CA ARG A 56 0.26 -3.08 -12.62
C ARG A 56 -0.35 -2.25 -13.75
N SER A 57 -1.64 -2.40 -13.96
CA SER A 57 -2.45 -1.68 -14.96
C SER A 57 -3.88 -1.57 -14.48
N TRP A 58 -4.71 -0.80 -15.17
CA TRP A 58 -6.13 -0.69 -14.87
C TRP A 58 -6.88 -1.99 -15.10
N GLU A 59 -6.50 -2.76 -16.12
CA GLU A 59 -7.07 -4.10 -16.37
C GLU A 59 -6.73 -5.06 -15.22
N ALA A 60 -5.51 -4.98 -14.70
CA ALA A 60 -5.12 -5.78 -13.53
C ALA A 60 -5.86 -5.34 -12.27
N PHE A 61 -6.05 -4.04 -12.08
CA PHE A 61 -6.85 -3.50 -10.98
C PHE A 61 -8.30 -4.03 -11.03
N ASP A 62 -8.95 -3.95 -12.19
CA ASP A 62 -10.32 -4.44 -12.36
C ASP A 62 -10.43 -5.94 -12.10
N ALA A 63 -9.50 -6.72 -12.64
CA ALA A 63 -9.45 -8.16 -12.42
C ALA A 63 -9.24 -8.53 -10.94
N ILE A 64 -8.42 -7.77 -10.20
CA ILE A 64 -8.26 -7.96 -8.75
C ILE A 64 -9.58 -7.65 -8.02
N VAL A 65 -10.20 -6.51 -8.33
CA VAL A 65 -11.46 -6.09 -7.70
C VAL A 65 -12.57 -7.12 -7.93
N GLU A 66 -12.74 -7.58 -9.16
CA GLU A 66 -13.73 -8.61 -9.49
C GLU A 66 -13.44 -9.92 -8.77
N THR A 67 -12.18 -10.36 -8.78
CA THR A 67 -11.79 -11.60 -8.07
C THR A 67 -12.07 -11.49 -6.57
N LEU A 68 -11.75 -10.37 -5.93
CA LEU A 68 -12.00 -10.18 -4.49
C LEU A 68 -13.49 -10.18 -4.13
N LYS A 69 -14.36 -9.71 -5.04
CA LYS A 69 -15.81 -9.79 -4.85
C LYS A 69 -16.34 -11.21 -4.90
N ASP A 70 -15.73 -12.05 -5.72
CA ASP A 70 -16.17 -13.43 -5.96
C ASP A 70 -15.45 -14.48 -5.13
N LEU A 71 -14.36 -14.10 -4.44
CA LEU A 71 -13.51 -15.02 -3.68
C LEU A 71 -14.28 -15.68 -2.54
N GLU A 72 -14.15 -17.00 -2.42
CA GLU A 72 -14.72 -17.75 -1.31
C GLU A 72 -13.83 -17.70 -0.05
N ASP A 73 -14.39 -18.02 1.12
CA ASP A 73 -13.68 -17.95 2.39
C ASP A 73 -12.57 -19.01 2.53
N ASP A 74 -12.56 -20.03 1.67
CA ASP A 74 -11.51 -21.05 1.60
C ASP A 74 -10.61 -20.90 0.36
N GLU A 75 -10.63 -19.73 -0.28
CA GLU A 75 -9.79 -19.42 -1.43
C GLU A 75 -8.79 -18.31 -1.12
N THR A 76 -7.68 -18.31 -1.84
CA THR A 76 -6.61 -17.31 -1.75
C THR A 76 -6.29 -16.77 -3.13
N LEU A 77 -6.42 -15.46 -3.30
CA LEU A 77 -5.97 -14.74 -4.49
C LEU A 77 -4.45 -14.56 -4.46
N LEU A 78 -3.79 -14.91 -5.54
CA LEU A 78 -2.37 -14.67 -5.76
C LEU A 78 -2.17 -13.46 -6.66
N VAL A 79 -1.38 -12.50 -6.19
CA VAL A 79 -1.03 -11.29 -6.93
C VAL A 79 0.49 -11.21 -7.08
N GLN A 80 0.95 -11.07 -8.30
CA GLN A 80 2.37 -10.94 -8.61
C GLN A 80 2.64 -9.62 -9.30
N SER A 81 3.44 -8.76 -8.68
CA SER A 81 3.76 -7.43 -9.19
C SER A 81 2.50 -6.70 -9.70
N GLY A 82 1.48 -6.61 -8.85
CA GLY A 82 0.22 -5.90 -9.13
C GLY A 82 -0.68 -6.52 -10.20
N LYS A 83 -0.49 -7.80 -10.54
CA LYS A 83 -1.36 -8.55 -11.46
C LYS A 83 -1.90 -9.80 -10.77
N PRO A 84 -3.22 -10.08 -10.84
CA PRO A 84 -3.76 -11.34 -10.36
C PRO A 84 -3.26 -12.48 -11.26
N VAL A 85 -2.72 -13.53 -10.66
CA VAL A 85 -2.12 -14.64 -11.40
C VAL A 85 -2.79 -15.99 -11.12
N GLY A 86 -3.66 -16.05 -10.13
CA GLY A 86 -4.44 -17.22 -9.84
C GLY A 86 -5.24 -17.13 -8.55
N VAL A 87 -6.21 -18.03 -8.42
CA VAL A 87 -6.95 -18.28 -7.19
C VAL A 87 -6.73 -19.73 -6.81
N TRP A 88 -6.31 -19.98 -5.59
CA TRP A 88 -6.09 -21.30 -5.06
C TRP A 88 -7.08 -21.63 -3.95
N ARG A 89 -7.64 -22.81 -4.01
CA ARG A 89 -8.39 -23.33 -2.88
C ARG A 89 -7.43 -23.66 -1.75
N THR A 90 -7.70 -23.09 -0.60
CA THR A 90 -6.89 -23.20 0.61
C THR A 90 -7.76 -23.68 1.78
N ASN A 91 -7.93 -22.85 2.78
CA ASN A 91 -8.80 -23.12 3.92
C ASN A 91 -9.23 -21.80 4.60
N PRO A 92 -10.25 -21.79 5.46
CA PRO A 92 -10.78 -20.56 6.07
C PRO A 92 -9.77 -19.77 6.92
N TRP A 93 -8.68 -20.40 7.36
CA TRP A 93 -7.64 -19.77 8.17
C TRP A 93 -6.47 -19.22 7.33
N ALA A 94 -6.44 -19.54 6.04
CA ALA A 94 -5.43 -19.03 5.13
C ALA A 94 -5.65 -17.54 4.81
N PRO A 95 -4.58 -16.79 4.48
CA PRO A 95 -4.72 -15.43 3.97
C PRO A 95 -5.61 -15.40 2.73
N ARG A 96 -6.48 -14.39 2.63
CA ARG A 96 -7.32 -14.22 1.42
C ARG A 96 -6.52 -13.71 0.24
N VAL A 97 -5.41 -13.02 0.48
CA VAL A 97 -4.53 -12.50 -0.57
C VAL A 97 -3.07 -12.78 -0.23
N LEU A 98 -2.33 -13.28 -1.20
CA LEU A 98 -0.87 -13.36 -1.15
C LEU A 98 -0.30 -12.46 -2.25
N ILE A 99 0.54 -11.53 -1.87
CA ILE A 99 1.15 -10.56 -2.78
C ILE A 99 2.67 -10.77 -2.80
N ALA A 100 3.21 -10.88 -4.01
CA ALA A 100 4.65 -10.85 -4.24
C ALA A 100 4.98 -9.70 -5.21
N ASN A 101 5.80 -8.77 -4.75
CA ASN A 101 6.25 -7.65 -5.58
C ASN A 101 7.65 -7.93 -6.10
N SER A 102 7.87 -7.68 -7.38
CA SER A 102 9.15 -7.82 -8.09
C SER A 102 9.58 -9.25 -8.42
N ASN A 103 9.80 -10.14 -7.47
CA ASN A 103 10.22 -11.53 -7.66
C ASN A 103 11.53 -11.74 -8.47
N LEU A 104 12.42 -10.74 -8.51
CA LEU A 104 13.75 -10.91 -9.08
C LEU A 104 14.67 -11.55 -8.05
N VAL A 105 15.39 -12.59 -8.46
CA VAL A 105 16.26 -13.37 -7.58
C VAL A 105 17.62 -13.63 -8.25
N GLY A 106 18.64 -13.90 -7.43
CA GLY A 106 19.99 -14.18 -7.92
C GLY A 106 20.53 -13.07 -8.81
N ASP A 107 21.16 -13.45 -9.89
CA ASP A 107 21.82 -12.54 -10.82
C ASP A 107 20.85 -11.62 -11.58
N TRP A 108 19.55 -11.95 -11.56
CA TRP A 108 18.51 -11.09 -12.17
C TRP A 108 18.05 -9.95 -11.25
N ALA A 109 18.37 -10.00 -9.97
CA ALA A 109 17.97 -8.99 -8.98
C ALA A 109 18.77 -7.70 -9.13
N THR A 110 18.76 -7.09 -10.30
CA THR A 110 19.45 -5.85 -10.64
C THR A 110 18.47 -4.77 -11.10
N TRP A 111 18.81 -3.51 -10.85
CA TRP A 111 18.00 -2.39 -11.34
C TRP A 111 17.85 -2.33 -12.86
N PRO A 112 18.91 -2.60 -13.68
CA PRO A 112 18.74 -2.65 -15.13
C PRO A 112 17.71 -3.68 -15.58
N GLU A 113 17.74 -4.90 -15.04
CA GLU A 113 16.74 -5.93 -15.40
C GLU A 113 15.35 -5.54 -14.92
N PHE A 114 15.24 -5.00 -13.70
CA PHE A 114 13.95 -4.49 -13.19
C PHE A 114 13.35 -3.45 -14.14
N ARG A 115 14.13 -2.44 -14.55
CA ARG A 115 13.65 -1.36 -15.41
C ARG A 115 13.28 -1.85 -16.82
N LYS A 116 13.99 -2.83 -17.33
CA LYS A 116 13.65 -3.49 -18.60
C LYS A 116 12.27 -4.17 -18.49
N LEU A 117 12.06 -5.01 -17.48
CA LEU A 117 10.80 -5.72 -17.28
C LEU A 117 9.64 -4.76 -16.96
N GLU A 118 9.90 -3.65 -16.26
CA GLU A 118 8.92 -2.61 -16.00
C GLU A 118 8.47 -1.93 -17.30
N ALA A 119 9.42 -1.60 -18.19
CA ALA A 119 9.12 -1.03 -19.49
C ALA A 119 8.33 -1.99 -20.41
N GLU A 120 8.57 -3.29 -20.28
CA GLU A 120 7.84 -4.35 -20.98
C GLU A 120 6.45 -4.64 -20.34
N GLY A 121 6.09 -4.00 -19.23
CA GLY A 121 4.83 -4.23 -18.50
C GLY A 121 4.74 -5.58 -17.77
N LEU A 122 5.87 -6.24 -17.56
CA LEU A 122 5.95 -7.55 -16.91
C LEU A 122 6.08 -7.47 -15.40
N ILE A 123 6.48 -6.32 -14.87
CA ILE A 123 6.68 -6.06 -13.46
C ILE A 123 6.24 -4.63 -13.13
N MET A 124 5.99 -4.34 -11.85
CA MET A 124 5.79 -2.97 -11.39
C MET A 124 6.62 -2.70 -10.14
N TYR A 125 6.92 -1.44 -9.87
CA TYR A 125 7.48 -1.03 -8.61
C TYR A 125 6.35 -0.87 -7.57
N GLY A 126 6.10 -1.93 -6.79
CA GLY A 126 5.02 -1.97 -5.80
C GLY A 126 5.28 -1.13 -4.56
N GLN A 127 6.52 -0.81 -4.26
CA GLN A 127 6.96 0.00 -3.11
C GLN A 127 6.20 -0.29 -1.81
N MET A 128 6.67 -1.30 -1.05
CA MET A 128 6.16 -1.66 0.28
C MET A 128 4.63 -1.60 0.42
N THR A 129 4.11 -0.57 1.08
CA THR A 129 2.69 -0.44 1.42
C THR A 129 1.80 -0.05 0.25
N ALA A 130 2.33 0.54 -0.82
CA ALA A 130 1.59 0.79 -2.05
C ALA A 130 1.18 -0.52 -2.73
N GLY A 131 2.16 -1.38 -3.01
CA GLY A 131 1.93 -2.67 -3.66
C GLY A 131 1.27 -3.72 -2.78
N SER A 132 1.30 -3.55 -1.46
CA SER A 132 0.66 -4.46 -0.49
C SER A 132 -0.72 -3.98 -0.02
N TRP A 133 -1.18 -2.83 -0.52
CA TRP A 133 -2.48 -2.21 -0.23
C TRP A 133 -2.70 -1.85 1.25
N ILE A 134 -1.63 -1.55 1.96
CA ILE A 134 -1.67 -1.23 3.40
C ILE A 134 -1.13 0.17 3.71
N TYR A 135 -1.15 1.07 2.72
CA TYR A 135 -0.70 2.44 2.90
C TYR A 135 -1.70 3.24 3.72
N ILE A 136 -1.28 3.65 4.91
CA ILE A 136 -2.07 4.43 5.86
C ILE A 136 -1.65 5.91 5.89
N ALA A 137 -0.87 6.35 4.91
CA ALA A 137 -0.39 7.73 4.75
C ALA A 137 0.30 8.29 6.02
N THR A 138 0.12 9.57 6.26
CA THR A 138 0.77 10.31 7.36
C THR A 138 0.41 9.77 8.75
N GLN A 139 -0.76 9.17 8.92
CA GLN A 139 -1.19 8.63 10.22
C GLN A 139 -0.23 7.55 10.75
N GLY A 140 0.24 6.62 9.91
CA GLY A 140 1.20 5.59 10.34
C GLY A 140 2.57 6.16 10.69
N ILE A 141 3.02 7.17 9.95
CA ILE A 141 4.30 7.86 10.20
C ILE A 141 4.22 8.70 11.48
N LEU A 142 3.11 9.40 11.70
CA LEU A 142 2.90 10.18 12.92
C LEU A 142 2.93 9.29 14.15
N GLN A 143 2.19 8.18 14.15
CA GLN A 143 2.16 7.22 15.25
C GLN A 143 3.54 6.62 15.53
N GLY A 144 4.23 6.11 14.50
CA GLY A 144 5.56 5.50 14.65
C GLY A 144 6.61 6.50 15.13
N THR A 145 6.55 7.74 14.66
CA THR A 145 7.45 8.81 15.10
C THR A 145 7.21 9.20 16.56
N PHE A 146 5.94 9.40 16.93
CA PHE A 146 5.57 9.71 18.31
C PHE A 146 6.06 8.61 19.28
N GLU A 147 5.78 7.35 19.00
CA GLU A 147 6.23 6.22 19.84
C GLU A 147 7.76 6.14 19.94
N THR A 148 8.45 6.43 18.84
CA THR A 148 9.92 6.48 18.83
C THR A 148 10.45 7.59 19.74
N PHE A 149 9.91 8.80 19.63
CA PHE A 149 10.31 9.93 20.48
C PHE A 149 9.94 9.69 21.95
N ALA A 150 8.75 9.17 22.22
CA ALA A 150 8.34 8.79 23.57
C ALA A 150 9.28 7.73 24.19
N ALA A 151 9.69 6.73 23.40
CA ALA A 151 10.66 5.74 23.85
C ALA A 151 12.05 6.35 24.13
N ILE A 152 12.52 7.26 23.28
CA ILE A 152 13.78 7.99 23.49
C ILE A 152 13.69 8.86 24.74
N ALA A 153 12.60 9.62 24.90
CA ALA A 153 12.36 10.45 26.08
C ALA A 153 12.47 9.63 27.37
N ARG A 154 11.75 8.52 27.45
CA ARG A 154 11.81 7.61 28.62
C ARG A 154 13.20 7.04 28.85
N LYS A 155 13.89 6.63 27.79
CA LYS A 155 15.16 5.90 27.90
C LYS A 155 16.38 6.81 28.13
N ARG A 156 16.35 8.06 27.65
CA ARG A 156 17.53 8.93 27.58
C ARG A 156 17.37 10.27 28.29
N PHE A 157 16.14 10.77 28.48
CA PHE A 157 15.85 12.14 28.91
C PHE A 157 14.85 12.22 30.08
N GLY A 158 14.75 11.16 30.89
CA GLY A 158 13.90 11.19 32.09
C GLY A 158 12.40 11.28 31.83
N GLY A 159 11.95 10.93 30.65
CA GLY A 159 10.53 10.87 30.29
C GLY A 159 9.98 12.04 29.48
N THR A 160 10.80 13.07 29.22
CA THR A 160 10.37 14.23 28.41
C THR A 160 11.49 14.68 27.47
N LEU A 161 11.12 15.23 26.33
CA LEU A 161 12.04 15.90 25.40
C LEU A 161 12.05 17.41 25.57
N ALA A 162 11.41 17.94 26.60
CA ALA A 162 11.41 19.37 26.89
C ALA A 162 12.85 19.89 27.04
N GLY A 163 13.16 21.00 26.35
CA GLY A 163 14.51 21.59 26.34
C GLY A 163 15.51 20.91 25.40
N THR A 164 15.12 19.90 24.64
CA THR A 164 15.94 19.27 23.60
C THR A 164 15.66 19.89 22.22
N LEU A 165 16.60 19.70 21.29
CA LEU A 165 16.42 20.06 19.88
C LEU A 165 16.31 18.79 19.05
N THR A 166 15.19 18.62 18.35
CA THR A 166 15.03 17.57 17.35
C THR A 166 15.25 18.14 15.95
N LEU A 167 16.24 17.61 15.21
CA LEU A 167 16.51 18.01 13.85
C LEU A 167 15.99 16.94 12.88
N THR A 168 15.18 17.35 11.92
CA THR A 168 14.69 16.49 10.84
C THR A 168 14.76 17.20 9.51
N GLY A 169 14.58 16.49 8.40
CA GLY A 169 14.60 17.04 7.04
C GLY A 169 13.37 16.65 6.25
N GLY A 170 12.89 17.58 5.39
CA GLY A 170 11.75 17.37 4.52
C GLY A 170 10.41 17.79 5.14
N CYS A 171 9.46 18.16 4.26
CA CYS A 171 8.10 18.60 4.63
C CYS A 171 7.01 17.80 3.92
N GLY A 172 7.34 16.68 3.29
CA GLY A 172 6.38 15.76 2.68
C GLY A 172 5.67 14.89 3.73
N GLY A 173 4.99 13.84 3.28
CA GLY A 173 4.21 12.95 4.14
C GLY A 173 5.00 12.33 5.31
N LEU A 174 6.27 12.05 5.12
CA LEU A 174 7.18 11.57 6.18
C LEU A 174 7.69 12.71 7.08
N GLY A 175 8.31 13.73 6.48
CA GLY A 175 8.97 14.81 7.22
C GLY A 175 7.99 15.69 7.99
N GLY A 176 6.82 16.00 7.43
CA GLY A 176 5.78 16.77 8.11
C GLY A 176 5.20 16.04 9.32
N ALA A 177 5.01 14.73 9.23
CA ALA A 177 4.56 13.90 10.36
C ALA A 177 5.59 13.86 11.51
N GLN A 178 6.87 13.92 11.20
CA GLN A 178 7.93 13.93 12.22
C GLN A 178 7.89 15.19 13.11
N ALA A 179 7.62 16.34 12.52
CA ALA A 179 7.46 17.59 13.28
C ALA A 179 6.28 17.50 14.26
N LEU A 180 5.13 16.95 13.80
CA LEU A 180 3.97 16.75 14.67
C LEU A 180 4.23 15.68 15.74
N GLY A 181 4.88 14.58 15.40
CA GLY A 181 5.19 13.49 16.33
C GLY A 181 6.22 13.88 17.41
N GLY A 182 6.99 14.93 17.19
CA GLY A 182 7.95 15.48 18.17
C GLY A 182 7.34 16.39 19.22
N HIS A 183 6.05 16.73 19.09
CA HIS A 183 5.33 17.50 20.10
C HIS A 183 4.54 16.53 21.00
N PRO A 184 5.02 16.25 22.24
CA PRO A 184 4.28 15.47 23.22
C PRO A 184 3.12 16.26 23.83
#